data_0b5dfdff6f667551db427bfef2a06a27
#
_entry.id   0b5dfdff6f667551db427bfef2a06a27
#
_cell.length_a   1.000
_cell.length_b   1.000
_cell.length_c   1.000
_cell.angle_alpha   90.00
_cell.angle_beta   90.00
_cell.angle_gamma   90.00
#
_symmetry.space_group_name_H-M   'P 1'
#
loop_
_entity.id
_entity.type
_entity.pdbx_description
1 polymer ?
#
loop_
_entity_poly.entity_id
_entity_poly.type
_entity_poly.pdbx_seq_one_letter_code
_entity_poly.pdbx_strand_id
1 'polypeptide(L)'
;MMTLKVLTISDKVIPFIYSSTVRKRFADVDLVISCGDLPYYYIEYIISMLNKPLFFVRGNHANVVEYGTHGERTQPWGGIDLHRVVLNHNGLLIAGFEGSMRYNKGPFQYTDSQMYGYVAQLLPRLFLNRALYGRYL
;
A
#
# COMPACT_ATOMS: atom_id res chain seq x y z
N MET A 1 -4.16 -24.30 9.17
CA MET A 1 -3.38 -23.10 8.78
C MET A 1 -4.28 -22.24 7.90
N MET A 2 -4.63 -21.05 8.34
CA MET A 2 -5.45 -20.17 7.48
C MET A 2 -4.57 -19.63 6.35
N THR A 3 -4.96 -19.90 5.11
CA THR A 3 -4.28 -19.36 3.94
C THR A 3 -4.81 -17.95 3.67
N LEU A 4 -3.95 -16.95 3.70
CA LEU A 4 -4.30 -15.57 3.38
C LEU A 4 -4.09 -15.32 1.90
N LYS A 5 -5.10 -14.83 1.20
CA LYS A 5 -5.03 -14.45 -0.22
C LYS A 5 -4.88 -12.94 -0.34
N VAL A 6 -3.76 -12.52 -0.91
CA VAL A 6 -3.42 -11.11 -1.08
C VAL A 6 -3.39 -10.76 -2.56
N LEU A 7 -4.12 -9.73 -2.96
CA LEU A 7 -3.99 -9.11 -4.27
C LEU A 7 -2.95 -8.00 -4.21
N THR A 8 -1.87 -8.12 -4.95
CA THR A 8 -0.87 -7.06 -5.09
C THR A 8 -1.00 -6.37 -6.45
N ILE A 9 -0.92 -5.04 -6.45
CA ILE A 9 -1.04 -4.19 -7.64
C ILE A 9 0.04 -3.12 -7.63
N SER A 10 0.58 -2.78 -8.81
CA SER A 10 1.56 -1.69 -9.01
C SER A 10 1.64 -1.25 -10.46
N ASP A 11 2.20 -0.07 -10.69
CA ASP A 11 2.69 0.50 -11.94
C ASP A 11 1.64 0.74 -13.04
N LYS A 12 0.73 -0.18 -13.26
CA LYS A 12 -0.21 -0.09 -14.38
C LYS A 12 -1.65 -0.35 -13.97
N VAL A 13 -2.54 0.46 -14.52
CA VAL A 13 -3.97 0.17 -14.50
C VAL A 13 -4.23 -1.03 -15.40
N ILE A 14 -4.68 -2.12 -14.82
CA ILE A 14 -4.98 -3.37 -15.53
C ILE A 14 -6.47 -3.40 -15.89
N PRO A 15 -6.84 -3.37 -17.18
CA PRO A 15 -8.25 -3.35 -17.59
C PRO A 15 -9.08 -4.51 -17.04
N PHE A 16 -8.46 -5.65 -16.88
CA PHE A 16 -9.06 -6.85 -16.29
C PHE A 16 -9.46 -6.67 -14.81
N ILE A 17 -8.69 -5.85 -14.05
CA ILE A 17 -9.01 -5.48 -12.66
C ILE A 17 -9.95 -4.27 -12.64
N TYR A 18 -9.72 -3.31 -13.54
CA TYR A 18 -10.58 -2.13 -13.71
C TYR A 18 -11.83 -2.49 -14.53
N SER A 19 -12.61 -3.43 -14.01
CA SER A 19 -13.81 -3.96 -14.69
C SER A 19 -14.87 -4.40 -13.70
N SER A 20 -16.14 -4.41 -14.12
CA SER A 20 -17.26 -4.83 -13.29
C SER A 20 -17.16 -6.31 -12.80
N THR A 21 -16.33 -7.10 -13.45
CA THR A 21 -16.12 -8.50 -13.10
C THR A 21 -15.11 -8.71 -11.96
N VAL A 22 -14.38 -7.66 -11.54
CA VAL A 22 -13.35 -7.73 -10.50
C VAL A 22 -13.91 -8.36 -9.20
N ARG A 23 -15.10 -7.96 -8.80
CA ARG A 23 -15.77 -8.47 -7.59
C ARG A 23 -15.94 -10.00 -7.62
N LYS A 24 -16.30 -10.58 -8.76
CA LYS A 24 -16.43 -12.01 -8.93
C LYS A 24 -15.09 -12.73 -8.94
N ARG A 25 -14.12 -12.16 -9.65
CA ARG A 25 -12.81 -12.77 -9.89
C ARG A 25 -11.93 -12.83 -8.67
N PHE A 26 -12.03 -11.82 -7.82
CA PHE A 26 -11.23 -11.66 -6.60
C PHE A 26 -12.10 -11.70 -5.34
N ALA A 27 -13.23 -12.42 -5.39
CA ALA A 27 -14.14 -12.55 -4.25
C ALA A 27 -13.49 -13.16 -3.01
N ASP A 28 -12.52 -14.02 -3.22
CA ASP A 28 -11.79 -14.78 -2.20
C ASP A 28 -10.50 -14.11 -1.70
N VAL A 29 -10.21 -12.89 -2.17
CA VAL A 29 -9.10 -12.09 -1.67
C VAL A 29 -9.43 -11.56 -0.28
N ASP A 30 -8.47 -11.64 0.63
CA ASP A 30 -8.62 -11.17 2.01
C ASP A 30 -8.22 -9.71 2.17
N LEU A 31 -7.17 -9.28 1.46
CA LEU A 31 -6.68 -7.90 1.47
C LEU A 31 -5.97 -7.53 0.16
N VAL A 32 -5.80 -6.24 -0.06
CA VAL A 32 -5.11 -5.69 -1.24
C VAL A 32 -3.90 -4.88 -0.78
N ILE A 33 -2.78 -5.00 -1.51
CA ILE A 33 -1.58 -4.19 -1.31
C ILE A 33 -1.25 -3.47 -2.62
N SER A 34 -1.22 -2.15 -2.59
CA SER A 34 -0.76 -1.31 -3.69
C SER A 34 0.69 -0.89 -3.45
N CYS A 35 1.57 -1.32 -4.35
CA CYS A 35 3.02 -1.15 -4.22
C CYS A 35 3.57 0.10 -4.94
N GLY A 36 2.71 1.05 -5.29
CA GLY A 36 3.09 2.34 -5.85
C GLY A 36 2.79 2.52 -7.33
N ASP A 37 2.97 3.76 -7.79
CA ASP A 37 2.85 4.21 -9.17
C ASP A 37 1.49 3.94 -9.83
N LEU A 38 0.42 3.96 -9.02
CA LEU A 38 -0.95 3.83 -9.46
C LEU A 38 -1.75 5.10 -9.17
N PRO A 39 -2.65 5.51 -10.08
CA PRO A 39 -3.53 6.64 -9.84
C PRO A 39 -4.54 6.32 -8.72
N TYR A 40 -4.87 7.33 -7.92
CA TYR A 40 -5.74 7.17 -6.76
C TYR A 40 -7.15 6.70 -7.13
N TYR A 41 -7.69 7.17 -8.28
CA TYR A 41 -8.99 6.71 -8.74
C TYR A 41 -9.06 5.18 -8.96
N TYR A 42 -7.95 4.58 -9.41
CA TYR A 42 -7.90 3.14 -9.62
C TYR A 42 -7.85 2.37 -8.30
N ILE A 43 -7.07 2.86 -7.34
CA ILE A 43 -7.01 2.29 -6.00
C ILE A 43 -8.39 2.37 -5.33
N GLU A 44 -9.05 3.53 -5.39
CA GLU A 44 -10.39 3.76 -4.85
C GLU A 44 -11.45 2.87 -5.52
N TYR A 45 -11.33 2.66 -6.83
CA TYR A 45 -12.19 1.73 -7.55
C TYR A 45 -12.08 0.31 -6.97
N ILE A 46 -10.86 -0.18 -6.76
CA ILE A 46 -10.63 -1.51 -6.20
C ILE A 46 -11.19 -1.61 -4.78
N ILE A 47 -10.98 -0.59 -3.94
CA ILE A 47 -11.54 -0.54 -2.59
C ILE A 47 -13.06 -0.67 -2.64
N SER A 48 -13.72 0.13 -3.48
CA SER A 48 -15.17 0.14 -3.59
C SER A 48 -15.76 -1.15 -4.15
N MET A 49 -15.06 -1.76 -5.11
CA MET A 49 -15.54 -2.98 -5.76
C MET A 49 -15.32 -4.23 -4.93
N LEU A 50 -14.17 -4.36 -4.28
CA LEU A 50 -13.84 -5.55 -3.49
C LEU A 50 -14.34 -5.46 -2.05
N ASN A 51 -14.50 -4.25 -1.51
CA ASN A 51 -14.83 -4.00 -0.11
C ASN A 51 -13.90 -4.77 0.84
N LYS A 52 -12.60 -4.73 0.54
CA LYS A 52 -11.52 -5.36 1.31
C LYS A 52 -10.54 -4.31 1.82
N PRO A 53 -9.87 -4.56 2.94
CA PRO A 53 -8.80 -3.67 3.39
C PRO A 53 -7.76 -3.49 2.29
N LEU A 54 -7.39 -2.25 2.00
CA LEU A 54 -6.34 -1.92 1.05
C LEU A 54 -5.27 -1.09 1.74
N PHE A 55 -4.06 -1.60 1.68
CA PHE A 55 -2.85 -0.95 2.15
C PHE A 55 -2.05 -0.44 0.96
N PHE A 56 -1.46 0.74 1.08
CA PHE A 56 -0.72 1.31 -0.04
C PHE A 56 0.55 2.01 0.39
N VAL A 57 1.48 2.13 -0.54
CA VAL A 57 2.58 3.08 -0.54
C VAL A 57 2.56 3.85 -1.86
N ARG A 58 3.11 5.07 -1.87
CA ARG A 58 3.29 5.84 -3.10
C ARG A 58 4.56 5.38 -3.80
N GLY A 59 4.55 5.38 -5.12
CA GLY A 59 5.77 5.28 -5.93
C GLY A 59 6.34 6.65 -6.23
N ASN A 60 7.49 6.71 -6.86
CA ASN A 60 8.13 7.97 -7.24
C ASN A 60 7.46 8.65 -8.45
N HIS A 61 6.59 7.97 -9.16
CA HIS A 61 5.73 8.52 -10.22
C HIS A 61 4.32 8.86 -9.73
N ALA A 62 4.04 8.68 -8.44
CA ALA A 62 2.75 9.06 -7.88
C ALA A 62 2.55 10.57 -7.93
N ASN A 63 1.34 11.00 -8.25
CA ASN A 63 0.97 12.41 -8.15
C ASN A 63 0.93 12.84 -6.67
N VAL A 64 1.48 14.01 -6.37
CA VAL A 64 1.34 14.61 -5.04
C VAL A 64 -0.11 14.96 -4.78
N VAL A 65 -0.79 15.47 -5.83
CA VAL A 65 -2.22 15.79 -5.81
C VAL A 65 -2.87 15.25 -7.08
N GLU A 66 -3.98 14.59 -6.93
CA GLU A 66 -4.88 14.23 -8.04
C GLU A 66 -6.17 15.03 -7.94
N TYR A 67 -6.61 15.55 -9.08
CA TYR A 67 -7.87 16.28 -9.21
C TYR A 67 -8.96 15.34 -9.71
N GLY A 68 -10.05 15.24 -8.98
CA GLY A 68 -11.19 14.41 -9.33
C GLY A 68 -12.51 15.20 -9.23
N THR A 69 -13.61 14.54 -9.54
CA THR A 69 -14.95 15.13 -9.48
C THR A 69 -15.35 15.61 -8.09
N HIS A 70 -14.72 15.09 -7.05
CA HIS A 70 -14.98 15.42 -5.64
C HIS A 70 -13.88 16.29 -5.00
N GLY A 71 -12.99 16.88 -5.81
CA GLY A 71 -11.92 17.77 -5.35
C GLY A 71 -10.53 17.16 -5.44
N GLU A 72 -9.60 17.78 -4.70
CA GLU A 72 -8.20 17.38 -4.65
C GLU A 72 -8.00 16.17 -3.72
N ARG A 73 -7.09 15.29 -4.11
CA ARG A 73 -6.68 14.12 -3.32
C ARG A 73 -5.18 14.05 -3.21
N THR A 74 -4.70 13.91 -2.01
CA THR A 74 -3.28 13.66 -1.71
C THR A 74 -3.01 12.19 -1.36
N GLN A 75 -4.08 11.40 -1.25
CA GLN A 75 -4.04 9.96 -1.02
C GLN A 75 -5.35 9.33 -1.50
N PRO A 76 -5.37 8.02 -1.81
CA PRO A 76 -6.60 7.33 -2.16
C PRO A 76 -7.55 7.25 -0.96
N TRP A 77 -8.81 7.57 -1.16
CA TRP A 77 -9.82 7.49 -0.11
C TRP A 77 -10.12 6.04 0.25
N GLY A 78 -10.12 5.76 1.55
CA GLY A 78 -10.35 4.44 2.09
C GLY A 78 -9.12 3.52 2.09
N GLY A 79 -8.00 3.97 1.53
CA GLY A 79 -6.73 3.26 1.63
C GLY A 79 -5.99 3.57 2.93
N ILE A 80 -5.17 2.63 3.37
CA ILE A 80 -4.32 2.75 4.57
C ILE A 80 -2.87 2.95 4.12
N ASP A 81 -2.31 4.13 4.41
CA ASP A 81 -0.92 4.44 4.07
C ASP A 81 0.05 3.66 4.97
N LEU A 82 0.97 2.94 4.35
CA LEU A 82 1.99 2.15 5.04
C LEU A 82 3.32 2.86 5.19
N HIS A 83 3.48 4.06 4.63
CA HIS A 83 4.79 4.72 4.67
C HIS A 83 5.28 4.93 6.11
N ARG A 84 6.37 4.26 6.47
CA ARG A 84 7.01 4.29 7.80
C ARG A 84 6.08 3.83 8.94
N VAL A 85 5.14 2.96 8.62
CA VAL A 85 4.19 2.42 9.59
C VAL A 85 4.32 0.89 9.64
N VAL A 86 4.19 0.32 10.82
CA VAL A 86 4.00 -1.12 11.04
C VAL A 86 2.60 -1.31 11.60
N LEU A 87 1.80 -2.07 10.90
CA LEU A 87 0.44 -2.42 11.28
C LEU A 87 0.31 -3.93 11.50
N ASN A 88 -0.48 -4.28 12.48
CA ASN A 88 -0.92 -5.67 12.66
C ASN A 88 -2.36 -5.78 12.15
N HIS A 89 -2.53 -6.52 11.07
CA HIS A 89 -3.83 -6.82 10.50
C HIS A 89 -4.14 -8.31 10.69
N ASN A 90 -4.98 -8.64 11.67
CA ASN A 90 -5.39 -10.01 11.97
C ASN A 90 -4.22 -11.01 12.16
N GLY A 91 -3.14 -10.55 12.78
CA GLY A 91 -1.93 -11.34 13.01
C GLY A 91 -0.86 -11.23 11.91
N LEU A 92 -1.18 -10.64 10.76
CA LEU A 92 -0.21 -10.30 9.72
C LEU A 92 0.41 -8.94 10.02
N LEU A 93 1.74 -8.89 10.14
CA LEU A 93 2.48 -7.64 10.20
C LEU A 93 2.72 -7.11 8.79
N ILE A 94 2.24 -5.89 8.56
CA ILE A 94 2.40 -5.19 7.29
C ILE A 94 3.17 -3.90 7.56
N ALA A 95 4.24 -3.68 6.79
CA ALA A 95 5.02 -2.45 6.83
C ALA A 95 5.39 -2.03 5.41
N GLY A 96 5.61 -0.73 5.20
CA GLY A 96 5.95 -0.24 3.88
C GLY A 96 6.82 1.02 3.90
N PHE A 97 7.48 1.22 2.78
CA PHE A 97 8.18 2.45 2.44
C PHE A 97 7.73 2.90 1.06
N GLU A 98 7.42 4.18 0.93
CA GLU A 98 7.08 4.77 -0.36
C GLU A 98 8.32 5.15 -1.14
N GLY A 99 8.12 5.37 -2.45
CA GLY A 99 9.08 6.03 -3.31
C GLY A 99 10.18 5.14 -3.86
N SER A 100 11.25 5.78 -4.26
CA SER A 100 12.44 5.14 -4.85
C SER A 100 13.73 5.77 -4.34
N MET A 101 14.85 5.17 -4.72
CA MET A 101 16.16 5.81 -4.62
C MET A 101 16.16 7.14 -5.41
N ARG A 102 16.77 8.17 -4.82
CA ARG A 102 16.82 9.50 -5.42
C ARG A 102 17.70 9.51 -6.67
N TYR A 103 17.11 9.87 -7.79
CA TYR A 103 17.82 10.09 -9.06
C TYR A 103 17.57 11.49 -9.65
N ASN A 104 16.60 12.22 -9.13
CA ASN A 104 16.33 13.63 -9.47
C ASN A 104 15.73 14.38 -8.26
N LYS A 105 15.12 15.55 -8.47
CA LYS A 105 14.47 16.34 -7.41
C LYS A 105 12.94 16.10 -7.34
N GLY A 106 12.46 14.99 -7.87
CA GLY A 106 11.04 14.66 -7.83
C GLY A 106 10.55 14.27 -6.43
N PRO A 107 9.23 14.19 -6.24
CA PRO A 107 8.62 13.76 -5.00
C PRO A 107 8.90 12.28 -4.73
N PHE A 108 8.71 11.88 -3.49
CA PHE A 108 8.82 10.47 -3.05
C PHE A 108 10.13 9.80 -3.45
N GLN A 109 11.23 10.52 -3.38
CA GLN A 109 12.58 10.02 -3.67
C GLN A 109 13.49 10.24 -2.48
N TYR A 110 14.14 9.19 -2.03
CA TYR A 110 14.93 9.17 -0.80
C TYR A 110 16.37 8.74 -1.05
N THR A 111 17.30 9.30 -0.30
CA THR A 111 18.68 8.81 -0.28
C THR A 111 18.75 7.50 0.50
N ASP A 112 19.81 6.72 0.29
CA ASP A 112 20.05 5.48 1.05
C ASP A 112 20.09 5.75 2.55
N SER A 113 20.75 6.84 2.96
CA SER A 113 20.83 7.25 4.37
C SER A 113 19.45 7.53 4.97
N GLN A 114 18.55 8.19 4.22
CA GLN A 114 17.18 8.42 4.66
C GLN A 114 16.41 7.10 4.79
N MET A 115 16.56 6.23 3.80
CA MET A 115 15.88 4.93 3.81
C MET A 115 16.36 4.03 4.96
N TYR A 116 17.68 3.98 5.21
CA TYR A 116 18.23 3.28 6.38
C TYR A 116 17.69 3.85 7.70
N GLY A 117 17.56 5.17 7.80
CA GLY A 117 16.94 5.84 8.95
C GLY A 117 15.48 5.41 9.17
N TYR A 118 14.71 5.31 8.09
CA TYR A 118 13.30 4.87 8.16
C TYR A 118 13.20 3.40 8.58
N VAL A 119 14.06 2.53 8.04
CA VAL A 119 14.12 1.12 8.46
C VAL A 119 14.44 1.02 9.95
N ALA A 120 15.47 1.75 10.41
CA ALA A 120 15.86 1.75 11.82
C ALA A 120 14.72 2.20 12.75
N GLN A 121 13.88 3.14 12.33
CA GLN A 121 12.72 3.58 13.10
C GLN A 121 11.62 2.52 13.25
N LEU A 122 11.51 1.60 12.29
CA LEU A 122 10.51 0.52 12.34
C LEU A 122 10.98 -0.69 13.16
N LEU A 123 12.28 -0.93 13.24
CA LEU A 123 12.83 -2.09 13.93
C LEU A 123 12.33 -2.28 15.37
N PRO A 124 12.29 -1.25 16.24
CA PRO A 124 11.80 -1.43 17.60
C PRO A 124 10.36 -1.95 17.66
N ARG A 125 9.49 -1.46 16.76
CA ARG A 125 8.09 -1.90 16.68
C ARG A 125 7.99 -3.34 16.21
N LEU A 126 8.80 -3.74 15.25
CA LEU A 126 8.86 -5.12 14.76
C LEU A 126 9.34 -6.08 15.85
N PHE A 127 10.41 -5.71 16.57
CA PHE A 127 10.91 -6.52 17.69
C PHE A 127 9.92 -6.60 18.84
N LEU A 128 9.30 -5.49 19.20
CA LEU A 128 8.30 -5.46 20.27
C LEU A 128 7.09 -6.34 19.93
N ASN A 129 6.62 -6.25 18.69
CA ASN A 129 5.51 -7.09 18.23
C ASN A 129 5.87 -8.57 18.26
N ARG A 130 7.11 -8.94 17.88
CA ARG A 130 7.61 -10.31 18.02
C ARG A 130 7.60 -10.77 19.46
N ALA A 131 8.09 -9.94 20.37
CA ALA A 131 8.17 -10.27 21.80
C ALA A 131 6.77 -10.47 22.41
N LEU A 132 5.79 -9.65 22.01
CA LEU A 132 4.43 -9.69 22.55
C LEU A 132 3.56 -10.78 21.93
N TYR A 133 3.70 -11.06 20.65
CA TYR A 133 2.80 -11.94 19.91
C TYR A 133 3.46 -13.19 19.34
N GLY A 134 4.76 -13.33 19.48
CA GLY A 134 5.50 -14.56 19.20
C GLY A 134 5.53 -15.01 17.74
N ARG A 135 5.10 -14.15 16.80
CA ARG A 135 4.97 -14.51 15.39
C ARG A 135 5.68 -13.51 14.47
N TYR A 136 6.49 -14.06 13.57
CA TYR A 136 6.77 -13.45 12.29
C TYR A 136 5.94 -14.20 11.24
N LEU A 137 5.27 -13.46 10.41
CA LEU A 137 4.89 -13.92 9.10
C LEU A 137 5.58 -13.04 8.09
#